data_215989b242bd992eab6a7a431dde0611
#
_entry.id   215989b242bd992eab6a7a431dde0611
#
_cell.length_a   1.000
_cell.length_b   1.000
_cell.length_c   1.000
_cell.angle_alpha   90.00
_cell.angle_beta   90.00
_cell.angle_gamma   90.00
#
_symmetry.space_group_name_H-M   'P 1'
#
loop_
_entity.id
_entity.type
_entity.pdbx_description
1 polymer ?
#
loop_
_entity_poly.entity_id
_entity_poly.type
_entity_poly.pdbx_seq_one_letter_code
_entity_poly.pdbx_strand_id
1 'polypeptide(L)'
;GTLDFEGHVLKSAQIKTKYDKLIVSHAKPSDEEIERTLIEMGKGDKSKQLNCGSCGYSTCVDKAIAIIQGKAVKEMCLFFLMEKAQSFSDKVVANTPNGLMVLNENLDIQLINNAMCNIVGIPNSSYALNKNVTTILEPDDFARALGGEKIFSRKRYLSEYDKYVENTVVYDEKFHVLICIMRDITNNEIYLQKREETLKKSIEI
;
A
#
# COMPACT_ATOMS: atom_id res chain seq x y z
N GLY A 1 26.61 32.56 50.10
CA GLY A 1 25.33 33.21 49.95
C GLY A 1 24.23 32.16 49.94
N THR A 2 23.58 32.00 51.09
CA THR A 2 22.34 31.19 51.23
C THR A 2 21.22 31.95 50.56
N LEU A 3 20.60 31.37 49.54
CA LEU A 3 19.36 31.86 48.92
C LEU A 3 18.21 31.63 49.93
N ASP A 4 17.69 32.73 50.45
CA ASP A 4 16.50 32.72 51.32
C ASP A 4 15.24 32.55 50.45
N PHE A 5 14.68 31.36 50.44
CA PHE A 5 13.44 31.00 49.70
C PHE A 5 12.16 31.35 50.44
N GLU A 6 12.22 31.85 51.67
CA GLU A 6 11.02 32.10 52.51
C GLU A 6 10.24 33.37 52.12
N GLY A 7 10.81 34.25 51.29
CA GLY A 7 10.15 35.52 50.91
C GLY A 7 9.18 35.48 49.75
N HIS A 8 9.11 34.41 48.99
CA HIS A 8 8.33 34.32 47.75
C HIS A 8 7.23 33.24 47.71
N VAL A 9 6.77 32.79 48.83
CA VAL A 9 5.55 31.94 48.87
C VAL A 9 4.35 32.84 48.56
N LEU A 10 3.92 32.90 47.30
CA LEU A 10 2.64 33.48 46.91
C LEU A 10 1.55 32.76 47.71
N LYS A 11 0.86 33.50 48.57
CA LYS A 11 -0.27 32.97 49.33
C LYS A 11 -1.25 32.30 48.36
N SER A 12 -1.57 31.03 48.58
CA SER A 12 -2.45 30.22 47.74
C SER A 12 -3.83 30.86 47.45
N ALA A 13 -4.20 31.87 48.22
CA ALA A 13 -5.43 32.64 48.01
C ALA A 13 -5.41 33.59 46.82
N GLN A 14 -4.20 33.88 46.19
CA GLN A 14 -4.10 34.81 45.09
C GLN A 14 -4.11 34.11 43.70
N ILE A 15 -4.08 32.81 43.62
CA ILE A 15 -4.10 32.03 42.39
C ILE A 15 -5.48 31.35 42.25
N LYS A 16 -6.57 32.09 42.39
CA LYS A 16 -7.92 31.57 42.07
C LYS A 16 -8.29 32.07 40.66
N THR A 17 -7.96 31.25 39.64
CA THR A 17 -8.49 31.42 38.31
C THR A 17 -9.92 30.81 38.29
N LYS A 18 -10.95 31.63 38.12
CA LYS A 18 -12.30 31.14 37.83
C LYS A 18 -12.33 30.78 36.35
N TYR A 19 -12.49 29.50 36.08
CA TYR A 19 -12.84 29.05 34.72
C TYR A 19 -14.39 29.06 34.64
N ASP A 20 -14.91 29.96 33.82
CA ASP A 20 -16.32 29.89 33.44
C ASP A 20 -16.49 28.67 32.52
N LYS A 21 -17.43 27.79 32.86
CA LYS A 21 -17.78 26.66 32.00
C LYS A 21 -18.38 27.20 30.72
N LEU A 22 -17.58 27.29 29.66
CA LEU A 22 -18.08 27.42 28.30
C LEU A 22 -18.78 26.11 27.93
N ILE A 23 -20.08 26.01 28.24
CA ILE A 23 -20.90 24.90 27.77
C ILE A 23 -21.21 25.18 26.30
N VAL A 24 -20.37 24.71 25.39
CA VAL A 24 -20.70 24.67 23.98
C VAL A 24 -21.71 23.53 23.81
N SER A 25 -23.00 23.89 23.81
CA SER A 25 -24.08 22.96 23.51
C SER A 25 -24.05 22.64 22.03
N HIS A 26 -23.49 21.49 21.67
CA HIS A 26 -23.65 20.96 20.31
C HIS A 26 -24.99 20.24 20.22
N ALA A 27 -25.80 20.56 19.23
CA ALA A 27 -27.01 19.80 18.94
C ALA A 27 -26.64 18.30 18.75
N LYS A 28 -27.45 17.43 19.31
CA LYS A 28 -27.24 15.98 19.11
C LYS A 28 -27.51 15.68 17.63
N PRO A 29 -26.56 15.05 16.88
CA PRO A 29 -26.79 14.69 15.49
C PRO A 29 -27.97 13.73 15.34
N SER A 30 -28.62 13.74 14.18
CA SER A 30 -29.68 12.78 13.87
C SER A 30 -29.08 11.37 13.67
N ASP A 31 -29.90 10.34 13.85
CA ASP A 31 -29.48 8.96 13.66
C ASP A 31 -29.03 8.71 12.20
N GLU A 32 -29.65 9.38 11.22
CA GLU A 32 -29.27 9.32 9.82
C GLU A 32 -27.88 9.91 9.55
N GLU A 33 -27.53 11.03 10.19
CA GLU A 33 -26.19 11.64 10.08
C GLU A 33 -25.13 10.74 10.71
N ILE A 34 -25.44 10.11 11.84
CA ILE A 34 -24.56 9.17 12.51
C ILE A 34 -24.32 7.94 11.61
N GLU A 35 -25.38 7.35 11.05
CA GLU A 35 -25.29 6.20 10.18
C GLU A 35 -24.47 6.51 8.92
N ARG A 36 -24.71 7.62 8.25
CA ARG A 36 -23.92 8.07 7.09
C ARG A 36 -22.45 8.21 7.44
N THR A 37 -22.12 8.82 8.59
CA THR A 37 -20.74 8.98 9.03
C THR A 37 -20.09 7.64 9.34
N LEU A 38 -20.81 6.69 9.94
CA LEU A 38 -20.33 5.32 10.16
C LEU A 38 -20.05 4.61 8.83
N ILE A 39 -20.92 4.75 7.83
CA ILE A 39 -20.70 4.20 6.48
C ILE A 39 -19.41 4.79 5.87
N GLU A 40 -19.23 6.11 5.94
CA GLU A 40 -18.04 6.79 5.44
C GLU A 40 -16.74 6.38 6.16
N MET A 41 -16.82 5.91 7.39
CA MET A 41 -15.72 5.32 8.16
C MET A 41 -15.52 3.82 7.87
N GLY A 42 -16.28 3.21 6.93
CA GLY A 42 -16.27 1.77 6.70
C GLY A 42 -16.92 0.96 7.83
N LYS A 43 -17.72 1.60 8.71
CA LYS A 43 -18.35 1.03 9.91
C LYS A 43 -19.88 0.97 9.81
N GLY A 44 -20.44 1.03 8.62
CA GLY A 44 -21.90 0.94 8.41
C GLY A 44 -22.47 -0.40 8.86
N ASP A 45 -21.73 -1.49 8.71
CA ASP A 45 -22.10 -2.78 9.27
C ASP A 45 -21.72 -2.85 10.76
N LYS A 46 -22.66 -3.32 11.61
CA LYS A 46 -22.44 -3.49 13.05
C LYS A 46 -21.29 -4.45 13.37
N SER A 47 -21.05 -5.45 12.52
CA SER A 47 -19.92 -6.38 12.68
C SER A 47 -18.56 -5.69 12.55
N LYS A 48 -18.48 -4.58 11.83
CA LYS A 48 -17.27 -3.76 11.66
C LYS A 48 -17.08 -2.70 12.74
N GLN A 49 -18.06 -2.51 13.64
CA GLN A 49 -18.00 -1.57 14.75
C GLN A 49 -17.32 -2.22 15.96
N LEU A 50 -15.98 -2.33 15.90
CA LEU A 50 -15.17 -3.05 16.90
C LEU A 50 -15.18 -2.41 18.28
N ASN A 51 -15.57 -1.13 18.41
CA ASN A 51 -15.59 -0.36 19.67
C ASN A 51 -14.29 -0.51 20.50
N CYS A 52 -13.14 -0.55 19.78
CA CYS A 52 -11.84 -0.90 20.34
C CYS A 52 -11.20 0.18 21.22
N GLY A 53 -11.76 1.41 21.24
CA GLY A 53 -11.24 2.53 22.05
C GLY A 53 -9.93 3.15 21.58
N SER A 54 -9.22 2.57 20.59
CA SER A 54 -7.90 3.04 20.12
C SER A 54 -7.88 4.48 19.61
N CYS A 55 -9.01 5.02 19.19
CA CYS A 55 -9.16 6.40 18.73
C CYS A 55 -9.52 7.39 19.84
N GLY A 56 -9.56 6.94 21.11
CA GLY A 56 -9.93 7.76 22.26
C GLY A 56 -11.43 7.88 22.53
N TYR A 57 -12.28 7.21 21.75
CA TYR A 57 -13.74 7.15 21.93
C TYR A 57 -14.17 5.74 22.33
N SER A 58 -15.12 5.62 23.25
CA SER A 58 -15.57 4.32 23.78
C SER A 58 -16.28 3.48 22.75
N THR A 59 -17.03 4.12 21.83
CA THR A 59 -17.75 3.43 20.76
C THR A 59 -17.47 4.09 19.39
N CYS A 60 -17.70 3.31 18.32
CA CYS A 60 -17.63 3.84 16.96
C CYS A 60 -18.71 4.90 16.71
N VAL A 61 -19.86 4.80 17.38
CA VAL A 61 -20.94 5.80 17.36
C VAL A 61 -20.49 7.10 18.00
N ASP A 62 -19.87 7.06 19.19
CA ASP A 62 -19.35 8.27 19.87
C ASP A 62 -18.32 8.98 18.98
N LYS A 63 -17.48 8.20 18.29
CA LYS A 63 -16.54 8.72 17.31
C LYS A 63 -17.24 9.41 16.14
N ALA A 64 -18.29 8.81 15.58
CA ALA A 64 -19.08 9.40 14.49
C ALA A 64 -19.73 10.73 14.94
N ILE A 65 -20.31 10.77 16.14
CA ILE A 65 -20.86 12.01 16.73
C ILE A 65 -19.77 13.07 16.85
N ALA A 66 -18.58 12.72 17.33
CA ALA A 66 -17.48 13.64 17.49
C ALA A 66 -16.97 14.20 16.13
N ILE A 67 -17.01 13.39 15.07
CA ILE A 67 -16.67 13.82 13.71
C ILE A 67 -17.70 14.83 13.20
N ILE A 68 -19.01 14.55 13.36
CA ILE A 68 -20.08 15.46 12.94
C ILE A 68 -19.97 16.81 13.70
N GLN A 69 -19.58 16.75 14.97
CA GLN A 69 -19.38 17.94 15.79
C GLN A 69 -18.04 18.66 15.53
N GLY A 70 -17.23 18.21 14.58
CA GLY A 70 -15.93 18.80 14.25
C GLY A 70 -14.84 18.59 15.32
N LYS A 71 -15.06 17.70 16.28
CA LYS A 71 -14.11 17.39 17.37
C LYS A 71 -13.13 16.29 17.03
N ALA A 72 -13.37 15.56 15.96
CA ALA A 72 -12.56 14.43 15.54
C ALA A 72 -12.52 14.33 13.99
N VAL A 73 -11.54 13.59 13.48
CA VAL A 73 -11.42 13.25 12.06
C VAL A 73 -11.43 11.73 11.88
N LYS A 74 -11.80 11.25 10.68
CA LYS A 74 -11.91 9.82 10.37
C LYS A 74 -10.57 9.10 10.54
N GLU A 75 -9.49 9.77 10.16
CA GLU A 75 -8.11 9.27 10.19
C GLU A 75 -7.58 8.96 11.60
N MET A 76 -8.22 9.45 12.65
CA MET A 76 -7.88 9.02 14.02
C MET A 76 -8.28 7.55 14.30
N CYS A 77 -9.12 6.93 13.47
CA CYS A 77 -9.45 5.52 13.58
C CYS A 77 -8.34 4.68 12.92
N LEU A 78 -7.59 3.92 13.73
CA LEU A 78 -6.50 3.09 13.23
C LEU A 78 -6.97 2.09 12.16
N PHE A 79 -8.10 1.42 12.39
CA PHE A 79 -8.66 0.47 11.42
C PHE A 79 -9.05 1.12 10.09
N PHE A 80 -9.68 2.31 10.14
CA PHE A 80 -9.99 3.08 8.93
C PHE A 80 -8.71 3.46 8.17
N LEU A 81 -7.68 3.89 8.88
CA LEU A 81 -6.40 4.27 8.28
C LEU A 81 -5.72 3.06 7.64
N MET A 82 -5.73 1.89 8.30
CA MET A 82 -5.18 0.64 7.76
C MET A 82 -5.94 0.18 6.52
N GLU A 83 -7.28 0.17 6.53
CA GLU A 83 -8.10 -0.18 5.37
C GLU A 83 -7.84 0.77 4.19
N LYS A 84 -7.70 2.08 4.46
CA LYS A 84 -7.38 3.09 3.45
C LYS A 84 -6.00 2.87 2.84
N ALA A 85 -4.99 2.58 3.66
CA ALA A 85 -3.63 2.30 3.21
C ALA A 85 -3.58 1.01 2.38
N GLN A 86 -4.24 -0.06 2.81
CA GLN A 86 -4.32 -1.32 2.10
C GLN A 86 -5.01 -1.14 0.74
N SER A 87 -6.18 -0.48 0.71
CA SER A 87 -6.91 -0.20 -0.54
C SER A 87 -6.10 0.65 -1.53
N PHE A 88 -5.28 1.58 -1.04
CA PHE A 88 -4.37 2.35 -1.88
C PHE A 88 -3.27 1.47 -2.47
N SER A 89 -2.63 0.64 -1.64
CA SER A 89 -1.60 -0.31 -2.06
C SER A 89 -2.14 -1.27 -3.13
N ASP A 90 -3.32 -1.87 -2.88
CA ASP A 90 -3.97 -2.80 -3.81
C ASP A 90 -4.26 -2.13 -5.16
N LYS A 91 -4.73 -0.89 -5.14
CA LYS A 91 -4.99 -0.12 -6.37
C LYS A 91 -3.73 0.21 -7.15
N VAL A 92 -2.64 0.57 -6.47
CA VAL A 92 -1.34 0.83 -7.12
C VAL A 92 -0.83 -0.44 -7.79
N VAL A 93 -0.84 -1.56 -7.07
CA VAL A 93 -0.40 -2.86 -7.59
C VAL A 93 -1.26 -3.31 -8.77
N ALA A 94 -2.59 -3.16 -8.67
CA ALA A 94 -3.52 -3.59 -9.73
C ALA A 94 -3.42 -2.74 -11.00
N ASN A 95 -3.15 -1.43 -10.89
CA ASN A 95 -3.18 -0.49 -12.02
C ASN A 95 -1.79 -0.14 -12.57
N THR A 96 -0.70 -0.67 -12.02
CA THR A 96 0.63 -0.47 -12.62
C THR A 96 0.69 -1.19 -13.98
N PRO A 97 1.25 -0.55 -15.03
CA PRO A 97 1.44 -1.19 -16.33
C PRO A 97 2.53 -2.26 -16.30
N ASN A 98 3.39 -2.23 -15.29
CA ASN A 98 4.44 -3.23 -15.13
C ASN A 98 3.90 -4.48 -14.46
N GLY A 99 4.32 -5.64 -14.92
CA GLY A 99 4.12 -6.90 -14.23
C GLY A 99 4.82 -6.87 -12.87
N LEU A 100 4.07 -7.18 -11.81
CA LEU A 100 4.60 -7.30 -10.46
C LEU A 100 4.30 -8.69 -9.91
N MET A 101 5.33 -9.32 -9.35
CA MET A 101 5.22 -10.61 -8.68
C MET A 101 6.09 -10.62 -7.42
N VAL A 102 5.56 -11.18 -6.33
CA VAL A 102 6.28 -11.38 -5.07
C VAL A 102 6.31 -12.87 -4.77
N LEU A 103 7.48 -13.38 -4.44
CA LEU A 103 7.72 -14.78 -4.10
C LEU A 103 8.28 -14.90 -2.69
N ASN A 104 8.03 -16.03 -2.04
CA ASN A 104 8.79 -16.42 -0.85
C ASN A 104 10.16 -17.02 -1.22
N GLU A 105 10.96 -17.40 -0.24
CA GLU A 105 12.28 -18.02 -0.44
C GLU A 105 12.21 -19.41 -1.11
N ASN A 106 11.07 -20.07 -1.05
CA ASN A 106 10.82 -21.33 -1.76
C ASN A 106 10.40 -21.11 -3.22
N LEU A 107 10.38 -19.87 -3.68
CA LEU A 107 9.91 -19.43 -5.00
C LEU A 107 8.39 -19.64 -5.22
N ASP A 108 7.59 -19.72 -4.16
CA ASP A 108 6.14 -19.78 -4.28
C ASP A 108 5.56 -18.38 -4.41
N ILE A 109 4.63 -18.21 -5.32
CA ILE A 109 4.03 -16.93 -5.67
C ILE A 109 3.06 -16.48 -4.58
N GLN A 110 3.38 -15.39 -3.88
CA GLN A 110 2.54 -14.77 -2.85
C GLN A 110 1.66 -13.67 -3.39
N LEU A 111 2.13 -12.96 -4.43
CA LEU A 111 1.40 -11.89 -5.09
C LEU A 111 1.75 -11.87 -6.57
N ILE A 112 0.75 -11.65 -7.39
CA ILE A 112 0.91 -11.42 -8.83
C ILE A 112 -0.19 -10.45 -9.29
N ASN A 113 0.17 -9.41 -10.05
CA ASN A 113 -0.80 -8.45 -10.57
C ASN A 113 -1.28 -8.82 -11.98
N ASN A 114 -2.33 -8.14 -12.44
CA ASN A 114 -2.92 -8.40 -13.76
C ASN A 114 -1.93 -8.15 -14.91
N ALA A 115 -1.05 -7.16 -14.79
CA ALA A 115 -0.05 -6.89 -15.82
C ALA A 115 0.93 -8.07 -15.97
N MET A 116 1.38 -8.66 -14.86
CA MET A 116 2.21 -9.86 -14.89
C MET A 116 1.45 -11.06 -15.50
N CYS A 117 0.18 -11.25 -15.11
CA CYS A 117 -0.66 -12.30 -15.70
C CYS A 117 -0.72 -12.18 -17.23
N ASN A 118 -0.88 -10.97 -17.76
CA ASN A 118 -0.91 -10.70 -19.19
C ASN A 118 0.46 -10.96 -19.87
N ILE A 119 1.56 -10.69 -19.19
CA ILE A 119 2.91 -10.97 -19.72
C ILE A 119 3.11 -12.48 -19.86
N VAL A 120 2.79 -13.25 -18.82
CA VAL A 120 3.00 -14.70 -18.77
C VAL A 120 1.79 -15.52 -19.22
N GLY A 121 0.81 -14.89 -19.89
CA GLY A 121 -0.29 -15.57 -20.58
C GLY A 121 -1.24 -16.36 -19.66
N ILE A 122 -1.35 -16.02 -18.37
CA ILE A 122 -2.28 -16.71 -17.44
C ILE A 122 -3.58 -15.91 -17.25
N PRO A 123 -4.70 -16.60 -17.04
CA PRO A 123 -6.03 -15.95 -17.05
C PRO A 123 -6.24 -14.93 -15.93
N ASN A 124 -5.72 -15.21 -14.74
CA ASN A 124 -5.86 -14.36 -13.56
C ASN A 124 -4.86 -14.76 -12.45
N SER A 125 -4.76 -13.93 -11.40
CA SER A 125 -3.84 -14.15 -10.27
C SER A 125 -4.11 -15.47 -9.52
N SER A 126 -5.36 -15.87 -9.38
CA SER A 126 -5.73 -17.11 -8.64
C SER A 126 -5.14 -18.37 -9.27
N TYR A 127 -4.83 -18.34 -10.57
CA TYR A 127 -4.19 -19.45 -11.26
C TYR A 127 -2.76 -19.71 -10.76
N ALA A 128 -2.04 -18.67 -10.39
CA ALA A 128 -0.61 -18.73 -10.02
C ALA A 128 -0.36 -18.63 -8.52
N LEU A 129 -1.26 -18.04 -7.74
CA LEU A 129 -1.07 -17.87 -6.29
C LEU A 129 -0.80 -19.21 -5.59
N ASN A 130 0.18 -19.22 -4.69
CA ASN A 130 0.66 -20.35 -3.92
C ASN A 130 1.26 -21.50 -4.77
N LYS A 131 1.52 -21.26 -6.05
CA LYS A 131 2.28 -22.18 -6.89
C LYS A 131 3.73 -21.73 -7.00
N ASN A 132 4.61 -22.69 -7.27
CA ASN A 132 6.01 -22.38 -7.52
C ASN A 132 6.18 -21.64 -8.86
N VAL A 133 7.05 -20.64 -8.90
CA VAL A 133 7.30 -19.81 -10.08
C VAL A 133 7.78 -20.62 -11.29
N THR A 134 8.43 -21.76 -11.06
CA THR A 134 8.90 -22.65 -12.14
C THR A 134 7.78 -23.21 -13.02
N THR A 135 6.53 -23.07 -12.60
CA THR A 135 5.37 -23.45 -13.42
C THR A 135 5.06 -22.44 -14.52
N ILE A 136 5.64 -21.22 -14.45
CA ILE A 136 5.35 -20.11 -15.37
C ILE A 136 6.60 -19.39 -15.87
N LEU A 137 7.73 -19.45 -15.15
CA LEU A 137 8.98 -18.78 -15.52
C LEU A 137 10.19 -19.61 -15.12
N GLU A 138 11.28 -19.47 -15.86
CA GLU A 138 12.57 -20.06 -15.48
C GLU A 138 13.10 -19.48 -14.16
N PRO A 139 13.64 -20.32 -13.25
CA PRO A 139 14.04 -19.86 -11.92
C PRO A 139 15.38 -19.15 -11.83
N ASP A 140 16.18 -19.10 -12.90
CA ASP A 140 17.57 -18.64 -12.88
C ASP A 140 17.77 -17.28 -12.23
N ASP A 141 16.98 -16.27 -12.64
CA ASP A 141 17.10 -14.92 -12.10
C ASP A 141 16.67 -14.86 -10.62
N PHE A 142 15.71 -15.67 -10.22
CA PHE A 142 15.26 -15.74 -8.83
C PHE A 142 16.31 -16.44 -7.94
N ALA A 143 16.89 -17.54 -8.41
CA ALA A 143 17.96 -18.25 -7.70
C ALA A 143 19.21 -17.36 -7.51
N ARG A 144 19.59 -16.61 -8.54
CA ARG A 144 20.70 -15.65 -8.47
C ARG A 144 20.41 -14.51 -7.49
N ALA A 145 19.16 -13.99 -7.47
CA ALA A 145 18.76 -12.96 -6.54
C ALA A 145 18.76 -13.44 -5.08
N LEU A 146 18.34 -14.68 -4.81
CA LEU A 146 18.48 -15.31 -3.49
C LEU A 146 19.95 -15.46 -3.07
N GLY A 147 20.85 -15.65 -4.03
CA GLY A 147 22.31 -15.68 -3.80
C GLY A 147 22.93 -14.30 -3.57
N GLY A 148 22.11 -13.23 -3.47
CA GLY A 148 22.57 -11.85 -3.21
C GLY A 148 22.90 -11.04 -4.46
N GLU A 149 22.68 -11.58 -5.66
CA GLU A 149 22.86 -10.83 -6.89
C GLU A 149 21.66 -9.91 -7.15
N LYS A 150 21.94 -8.64 -7.47
CA LYS A 150 20.89 -7.69 -7.85
C LYS A 150 20.70 -7.72 -9.35
N ILE A 151 19.51 -8.08 -9.83
CA ILE A 151 19.18 -8.13 -11.24
C ILE A 151 18.37 -6.89 -11.59
N PHE A 152 18.96 -5.98 -12.36
CA PHE A 152 18.30 -4.76 -12.78
C PHE A 152 18.20 -4.67 -14.30
N SER A 153 17.00 -4.33 -14.78
CA SER A 153 16.72 -3.99 -16.18
C SER A 153 17.31 -5.00 -17.19
N ARG A 154 17.27 -6.29 -16.83
CA ARG A 154 17.78 -7.35 -17.72
C ARG A 154 16.77 -7.62 -18.82
N LYS A 155 17.17 -7.36 -20.05
CA LYS A 155 16.36 -7.69 -21.22
C LYS A 155 16.49 -9.15 -21.59
N ARG A 156 15.38 -9.81 -21.88
CA ARG A 156 15.34 -11.18 -22.40
C ARG A 156 14.10 -11.42 -23.24
N TYR A 157 14.20 -12.41 -24.11
CA TYR A 157 13.06 -12.91 -24.87
C TYR A 157 12.49 -14.13 -24.18
N LEU A 158 11.19 -14.09 -23.89
CA LEU A 158 10.43 -15.21 -23.33
C LEU A 158 9.80 -15.99 -24.48
N SER A 159 10.45 -17.06 -24.93
CA SER A 159 10.01 -17.84 -26.10
C SER A 159 8.64 -18.49 -25.91
N GLU A 160 8.29 -18.86 -24.69
CA GLU A 160 7.00 -19.47 -24.37
C GLU A 160 5.82 -18.50 -24.56
N TYR A 161 6.08 -17.20 -24.44
CA TYR A 161 5.06 -16.15 -24.47
C TYR A 161 5.21 -15.21 -25.68
N ASP A 162 6.21 -15.43 -26.53
CA ASP A 162 6.54 -14.58 -27.68
C ASP A 162 6.69 -13.10 -27.30
N LYS A 163 7.43 -12.83 -26.21
CA LYS A 163 7.57 -11.48 -25.66
C LYS A 163 9.01 -11.12 -25.32
N TYR A 164 9.38 -9.89 -25.67
CA TYR A 164 10.57 -9.25 -25.11
C TYR A 164 10.21 -8.56 -23.81
N VAL A 165 10.94 -8.88 -22.76
CA VAL A 165 10.72 -8.30 -21.43
C VAL A 165 12.00 -7.73 -20.86
N GLU A 166 11.83 -6.72 -20.03
CA GLU A 166 12.88 -6.19 -19.17
C GLU A 166 12.49 -6.50 -17.74
N ASN A 167 13.28 -7.31 -17.03
CA ASN A 167 12.99 -7.72 -15.67
C ASN A 167 14.01 -7.16 -14.66
N THR A 168 13.50 -6.87 -13.48
CA THR A 168 14.25 -6.52 -12.28
C THR A 168 13.82 -7.48 -11.19
N VAL A 169 14.79 -8.15 -10.55
CA VAL A 169 14.54 -9.06 -9.43
C VAL A 169 15.39 -8.62 -8.25
N VAL A 170 14.76 -8.40 -7.11
CA VAL A 170 15.40 -7.96 -5.87
C VAL A 170 14.94 -8.85 -4.73
N TYR A 171 15.89 -9.33 -3.92
CA TYR A 171 15.59 -10.00 -2.67
C TYR A 171 15.54 -8.98 -1.52
N ASP A 172 14.44 -8.95 -0.78
CA ASP A 172 14.29 -8.16 0.43
C ASP A 172 14.57 -9.03 1.65
N GLU A 173 15.76 -8.88 2.24
CA GLU A 173 16.21 -9.65 3.41
C GLU A 173 15.35 -9.40 4.65
N LYS A 174 14.73 -8.23 4.78
CA LYS A 174 13.92 -7.87 5.94
C LYS A 174 12.61 -8.64 5.98
N PHE A 175 11.98 -8.81 4.81
CA PHE A 175 10.69 -9.46 4.68
C PHE A 175 10.79 -10.89 4.13
N HIS A 176 12.02 -11.37 3.81
CA HIS A 176 12.27 -12.69 3.25
C HIS A 176 11.46 -12.97 1.97
N VAL A 177 11.41 -11.98 1.08
CA VAL A 177 10.68 -12.07 -0.18
C VAL A 177 11.52 -11.64 -1.37
N LEU A 178 11.23 -12.23 -2.53
CA LEU A 178 11.72 -11.79 -3.83
C LEU A 178 10.67 -10.93 -4.49
N ILE A 179 11.07 -9.76 -4.99
CA ILE A 179 10.22 -8.85 -5.74
C ILE A 179 10.69 -8.87 -7.20
N CYS A 180 9.80 -9.30 -8.09
CA CYS A 180 10.02 -9.27 -9.53
C CYS A 180 9.16 -8.19 -10.18
N ILE A 181 9.81 -7.27 -10.90
CA ILE A 181 9.15 -6.26 -11.73
C ILE A 181 9.49 -6.57 -13.17
N MET A 182 8.49 -6.74 -14.03
CA MET A 182 8.67 -7.10 -15.43
C MET A 182 7.93 -6.12 -16.32
N ARG A 183 8.61 -5.57 -17.31
CA ARG A 183 8.04 -4.67 -18.31
C ARG A 183 8.02 -5.37 -19.67
N ASP A 184 6.87 -5.40 -20.32
CA ASP A 184 6.76 -5.83 -21.72
C ASP A 184 7.33 -4.73 -22.63
N ILE A 185 8.39 -5.07 -23.35
CA ILE A 185 9.10 -4.17 -24.29
C ILE A 185 9.00 -4.66 -25.73
N THR A 186 8.12 -5.61 -26.02
CA THR A 186 8.00 -6.28 -27.32
C THR A 186 7.83 -5.27 -28.45
N ASN A 187 6.92 -4.31 -28.31
CA ASN A 187 6.70 -3.30 -29.34
C ASN A 187 7.94 -2.42 -29.59
N ASN A 188 8.69 -2.11 -28.55
CA ASN A 188 9.90 -1.29 -28.66
C ASN A 188 11.01 -2.06 -29.39
N GLU A 189 11.22 -3.34 -29.06
CA GLU A 189 12.24 -4.16 -29.69
C GLU A 189 11.92 -4.43 -31.18
N ILE A 190 10.66 -4.73 -31.50
CA ILE A 190 10.20 -4.89 -32.89
C ILE A 190 10.41 -3.59 -33.70
N TYR A 191 10.11 -2.44 -33.11
CA TYR A 191 10.33 -1.15 -33.77
C TYR A 191 11.81 -0.90 -34.03
N LEU A 192 12.68 -1.18 -33.07
CA LEU A 192 14.13 -1.03 -33.21
C LEU A 192 14.68 -1.95 -34.31
N GLN A 193 14.28 -3.21 -34.35
CA GLN A 193 14.68 -4.17 -35.39
C GLN A 193 14.27 -3.70 -36.78
N LYS A 194 13.03 -3.27 -36.96
CA LYS A 194 12.57 -2.72 -38.27
C LYS A 194 13.36 -1.48 -38.70
N ARG A 195 13.70 -0.62 -37.75
CA ARG A 195 14.52 0.57 -38.02
C ARG A 195 15.93 0.21 -38.44
N GLU A 196 16.56 -0.75 -37.79
CA GLU A 196 17.90 -1.25 -38.15
C GLU A 196 17.89 -1.90 -39.53
N GLU A 197 16.89 -2.71 -39.87
CA GLU A 197 16.75 -3.29 -41.20
C GLU A 197 16.60 -2.22 -42.28
N THR A 198 15.81 -1.18 -42.02
CA THR A 198 15.61 -0.07 -42.95
C THR A 198 16.91 0.71 -43.18
N LEU A 199 17.67 0.95 -42.10
CA LEU A 199 18.98 1.62 -42.21
C LEU A 199 20.00 0.78 -42.99
N LYS A 200 20.08 -0.54 -42.75
CA LYS A 200 20.96 -1.44 -43.51
C LYS A 200 20.64 -1.42 -44.97
N LYS A 201 19.37 -1.52 -45.36
CA LYS A 201 18.93 -1.42 -46.77
C LYS A 201 19.25 -0.07 -47.41
N SER A 202 19.30 1.01 -46.61
CA SER A 202 19.66 2.36 -47.15
C SER A 202 21.17 2.57 -47.33
N ILE A 203 22.00 1.75 -46.70
CA ILE A 203 23.47 1.81 -46.79
C ILE A 203 24.00 0.90 -47.92
N GLU A 204 23.24 -0.13 -48.29
CA GLU A 204 23.61 -1.07 -49.38
C GLU A 204 23.24 -0.56 -50.79
N ILE A 205 22.73 0.67 -50.92
CA ILE A 205 22.46 1.40 -52.16
C ILE A 205 23.60 2.42 -52.41
#